data_eb041f8c16c001a62252fd34c8d8d472
#
_entry.id   eb041f8c16c001a62252fd34c8d8d472
#
_cell.length_a   1.000
_cell.length_b   1.000
_cell.length_c   1.000
_cell.angle_alpha   90.00
_cell.angle_beta   90.00
_cell.angle_gamma   90.00
#
_symmetry.space_group_name_H-M   'P 1'
#
loop_
_entity.id
_entity.type
_entity.pdbx_description
1 polymer ?
#
loop_
_entity_poly.entity_id
_entity_poly.type
_entity_poly.pdbx_seq_one_letter_code
_entity_poly.pdbx_strand_id
1 'polypeptide(L)'
;RGLGDVYKRQDIRRKEMAMVFQHFGLLPHRTVLSNIAFGLELQGVPKKERDQKAVESVALVGLKGYENQKVCELSGGMQQRVGLARAIANDPEVLLMDEAFSALDPLIRVQMQDELLKLQEKMQKTIIFITHDLDEAIKLGDRIAIMKDGEVVQVGTPEEILTDPANHYVSRFTENVDRGRIVTASSIMITQPVVARIRKDGPETVLRKMKEKNLYVLPVVDGNRQFLGEVRLKDVLALRKAGKHDLSSIVMKEVPSVLENTTVEDMLPLLPEIRQALPVVNEANQLAGL
;
A
#
# COMPACT_ATOMS: atom_id res chain seq x y z
N ARG A 1 -31.35 26.03 -12.80
CA ARG A 1 -30.50 25.77 -11.60
C ARG A 1 -30.63 27.02 -10.71
N GLY A 2 -31.24 26.87 -9.51
CA GLY A 2 -31.58 27.99 -8.64
C GLY A 2 -30.38 28.56 -7.88
N LEU A 3 -30.49 29.83 -7.43
CA LEU A 3 -29.48 30.51 -6.59
C LEU A 3 -29.04 29.66 -5.38
N GLY A 4 -29.95 28.87 -4.79
CA GLY A 4 -29.65 27.96 -3.69
C GLY A 4 -28.58 26.91 -4.00
N ASP A 5 -28.53 26.39 -5.24
CA ASP A 5 -27.50 25.44 -5.67
C ASP A 5 -26.10 26.04 -5.76
N VAL A 6 -26.03 27.34 -6.11
CA VAL A 6 -24.76 28.11 -6.21
C VAL A 6 -24.15 28.30 -4.81
N TYR A 7 -24.97 28.74 -3.85
CA TYR A 7 -24.52 28.94 -2.45
C TYR A 7 -24.07 27.61 -1.81
N LYS A 8 -24.84 26.53 -1.98
CA LYS A 8 -24.49 25.22 -1.47
C LYS A 8 -23.15 24.74 -2.03
N ARG A 9 -22.89 24.94 -3.33
CA ARG A 9 -21.58 24.60 -3.95
C ARG A 9 -20.44 25.45 -3.41
N GLN A 10 -20.69 26.74 -3.11
CA GLN A 10 -19.67 27.59 -2.51
C GLN A 10 -19.32 27.15 -1.09
N ASP A 11 -20.30 26.72 -0.30
CA ASP A 11 -20.07 26.22 1.04
C ASP A 11 -19.26 24.92 1.03
N ILE A 12 -19.60 23.97 0.15
CA ILE A 12 -18.83 22.72 -0.05
C ILE A 12 -17.37 23.05 -0.41
N ARG A 13 -17.14 23.93 -1.40
CA ARG A 13 -15.78 24.32 -1.83
C ARG A 13 -14.98 25.01 -0.75
N ARG A 14 -15.62 25.72 0.16
CA ARG A 14 -14.94 26.48 1.21
C ARG A 14 -14.63 25.64 2.44
N LYS A 15 -15.48 24.68 2.78
CA LYS A 15 -15.44 23.96 4.06
C LYS A 15 -15.08 22.50 3.94
N GLU A 16 -15.60 21.82 2.89
CA GLU A 16 -15.51 20.36 2.77
C GLU A 16 -14.37 19.91 1.85
N MET A 17 -13.91 20.80 0.95
CA MET A 17 -12.89 20.46 -0.04
C MET A 17 -11.71 21.41 0.01
N ALA A 18 -10.51 20.88 -0.14
CA ALA A 18 -9.30 21.68 -0.36
C ALA A 18 -8.53 21.13 -1.56
N MET A 19 -7.70 21.98 -2.17
CA MET A 19 -6.92 21.61 -3.35
C MET A 19 -5.47 22.02 -3.19
N VAL A 20 -4.57 21.11 -3.50
CA VAL A 20 -3.14 21.32 -3.68
C VAL A 20 -2.86 21.37 -5.17
N PHE A 21 -2.31 22.46 -5.67
CA PHE A 21 -2.05 22.69 -7.07
C PHE A 21 -0.63 22.29 -7.46
N GLN A 22 -0.41 21.92 -8.71
CA GLN A 22 0.88 21.57 -9.28
C GLN A 22 1.98 22.64 -9.03
N HIS A 23 1.64 23.92 -9.16
CA HIS A 23 2.54 25.07 -8.91
C HIS A 23 2.28 25.72 -7.55
N PHE A 24 1.86 24.94 -6.55
CA PHE A 24 1.66 25.32 -5.14
C PHE A 24 0.62 26.41 -4.90
N GLY A 25 0.40 27.34 -5.85
CA GLY A 25 -0.55 28.46 -5.74
C GLY A 25 -0.35 29.33 -4.50
N LEU A 26 0.89 29.46 -4.03
CA LEU A 26 1.23 30.25 -2.84
C LEU A 26 1.21 31.75 -3.13
N LEU A 27 0.94 32.55 -2.08
CA LEU A 27 0.97 34.00 -2.13
C LEU A 27 2.40 34.48 -1.81
N PRO A 28 3.21 34.92 -2.81
CA PRO A 28 4.65 35.14 -2.64
C PRO A 28 4.99 36.28 -1.67
N HIS A 29 4.08 37.23 -1.50
CA HIS A 29 4.22 38.36 -0.60
C HIS A 29 3.86 38.06 0.85
N ARG A 30 3.32 36.87 1.15
CA ARG A 30 2.94 36.42 2.49
C ARG A 30 3.98 35.48 3.10
N THR A 31 4.00 35.43 4.43
CA THR A 31 4.80 34.45 5.18
C THR A 31 4.20 33.06 5.09
N VAL A 32 4.95 32.03 5.52
CA VAL A 32 4.47 30.65 5.66
C VAL A 32 3.16 30.59 6.45
N LEU A 33 3.17 31.13 7.67
CA LEU A 33 1.99 31.14 8.55
C LEU A 33 0.80 31.83 7.89
N SER A 34 1.01 33.00 7.27
CA SER A 34 -0.04 33.76 6.62
C SER A 34 -0.58 33.07 5.36
N ASN A 35 0.24 32.29 4.64
CA ASN A 35 -0.22 31.43 3.53
C ASN A 35 -1.13 30.32 4.03
N ILE A 36 -0.71 29.64 5.09
CA ILE A 36 -1.46 28.51 5.67
C ILE A 36 -2.79 28.99 6.25
N ALA A 37 -2.79 30.13 6.95
CA ALA A 37 -3.99 30.72 7.54
C ALA A 37 -4.98 31.31 6.49
N PHE A 38 -4.58 31.42 5.21
CA PHE A 38 -5.35 32.16 4.21
C PHE A 38 -6.74 31.58 3.94
N GLY A 39 -6.87 30.26 3.87
CA GLY A 39 -8.17 29.61 3.70
C GLY A 39 -9.13 29.91 4.84
N LEU A 40 -8.65 29.85 6.08
CA LEU A 40 -9.41 30.20 7.28
C LEU A 40 -9.76 31.69 7.34
N GLU A 41 -8.88 32.55 6.82
CA GLU A 41 -9.15 34.00 6.67
C GLU A 41 -10.35 34.24 5.75
N LEU A 42 -10.42 33.55 4.61
CA LEU A 42 -11.54 33.64 3.68
C LEU A 42 -12.87 33.10 4.24
N GLN A 43 -12.77 32.17 5.20
CA GLN A 43 -13.93 31.65 5.93
C GLN A 43 -14.40 32.58 7.05
N GLY A 44 -13.67 33.67 7.33
CA GLY A 44 -13.99 34.62 8.41
C GLY A 44 -13.62 34.15 9.81
N VAL A 45 -12.75 33.14 9.93
CA VAL A 45 -12.27 32.61 11.23
C VAL A 45 -11.49 33.73 11.95
N PRO A 46 -11.73 33.96 13.26
CA PRO A 46 -11.02 34.95 14.05
C PRO A 46 -9.49 34.75 14.02
N LYS A 47 -8.73 35.85 13.99
CA LYS A 47 -7.26 35.82 13.83
C LYS A 47 -6.57 34.87 14.80
N LYS A 48 -6.93 34.91 16.07
CA LYS A 48 -6.30 34.07 17.11
C LYS A 48 -6.49 32.57 16.83
N GLU A 49 -7.69 32.16 16.40
CA GLU A 49 -8.01 30.77 16.11
C GLU A 49 -7.32 30.30 14.82
N ARG A 50 -7.37 31.09 13.75
CA ARG A 50 -6.72 30.71 12.48
C ARG A 50 -5.20 30.63 12.59
N ASP A 51 -4.57 31.54 13.36
CA ASP A 51 -3.12 31.52 13.58
C ASP A 51 -2.73 30.27 14.37
N GLN A 52 -3.53 29.85 15.36
CA GLN A 52 -3.31 28.62 16.11
C GLN A 52 -3.39 27.38 15.19
N LYS A 53 -4.45 27.24 14.40
CA LYS A 53 -4.61 26.13 13.44
C LYS A 53 -3.48 26.13 12.40
N ALA A 54 -3.03 27.29 11.96
CA ALA A 54 -1.90 27.41 11.04
C ALA A 54 -0.59 26.94 11.68
N VAL A 55 -0.32 27.25 12.95
CA VAL A 55 0.85 26.77 13.68
C VAL A 55 0.82 25.25 13.84
N GLU A 56 -0.34 24.68 14.15
CA GLU A 56 -0.53 23.22 14.22
C GLU A 56 -0.22 22.57 12.86
N SER A 57 -0.72 23.17 11.77
CA SER A 57 -0.47 22.65 10.40
C SER A 57 1.01 22.80 9.99
N VAL A 58 1.70 23.88 10.39
CA VAL A 58 3.16 24.05 10.21
C VAL A 58 3.92 22.88 10.87
N ALA A 59 3.53 22.53 12.11
CA ALA A 59 4.16 21.42 12.82
C ALA A 59 3.92 20.06 12.16
N LEU A 60 2.70 19.83 11.62
CA LEU A 60 2.33 18.60 10.94
C LEU A 60 3.18 18.33 9.69
N VAL A 61 3.53 19.39 8.94
CA VAL A 61 4.33 19.25 7.70
C VAL A 61 5.84 19.48 7.94
N GLY A 62 6.31 19.53 9.20
CA GLY A 62 7.73 19.65 9.52
C GLY A 62 8.36 21.00 9.18
N LEU A 63 7.58 22.10 9.15
CA LEU A 63 8.05 23.46 8.88
C LEU A 63 8.19 24.34 10.13
N LYS A 64 8.30 23.73 11.32
CA LYS A 64 8.50 24.45 12.58
C LYS A 64 9.79 25.30 12.52
N GLY A 65 9.67 26.58 12.87
CA GLY A 65 10.75 27.56 12.81
C GLY A 65 10.78 28.42 11.53
N TYR A 66 9.94 28.09 10.53
CA TYR A 66 9.85 28.82 9.28
C TYR A 66 8.58 29.70 9.17
N GLU A 67 7.82 29.84 10.24
CA GLU A 67 6.48 30.48 10.26
C GLU A 67 6.49 31.91 9.69
N ASN A 68 7.55 32.66 10.00
CA ASN A 68 7.69 34.08 9.64
C ASN A 68 8.46 34.31 8.33
N GLN A 69 9.02 33.26 7.72
CA GLN A 69 9.72 33.40 6.45
C GLN A 69 8.76 33.59 5.29
N LYS A 70 9.19 34.34 4.27
CA LYS A 70 8.42 34.48 3.03
C LYS A 70 8.54 33.18 2.21
N VAL A 71 7.46 32.80 1.57
CA VAL A 71 7.44 31.56 0.79
C VAL A 71 8.40 31.57 -0.41
N CYS A 72 8.74 32.74 -0.95
CA CYS A 72 9.74 32.88 -2.02
C CYS A 72 11.19 32.60 -1.58
N GLU A 73 11.47 32.54 -0.29
CA GLU A 73 12.78 32.23 0.28
C GLU A 73 12.96 30.71 0.55
N LEU A 74 11.92 29.93 0.31
CA LEU A 74 11.88 28.49 0.58
C LEU A 74 12.28 27.67 -0.63
N SER A 75 12.83 26.48 -0.39
CA SER A 75 13.02 25.47 -1.45
C SER A 75 11.68 24.98 -2.01
N GLY A 76 11.69 24.38 -3.22
CA GLY A 76 10.48 23.85 -3.86
C GLY A 76 9.72 22.84 -2.97
N GLY A 77 10.44 21.92 -2.32
CA GLY A 77 9.85 20.98 -1.38
C GLY A 77 9.23 21.63 -0.14
N MET A 78 9.86 22.70 0.38
CA MET A 78 9.27 23.47 1.48
C MET A 78 8.02 24.24 1.03
N GLN A 79 8.04 24.81 -0.16
CA GLN A 79 6.85 25.47 -0.74
C GLN A 79 5.69 24.49 -0.92
N GLN A 80 5.99 23.24 -1.35
CA GLN A 80 5.00 22.17 -1.45
C GLN A 80 4.38 21.86 -0.09
N ARG A 81 5.21 21.72 0.95
CA ARG A 81 4.72 21.53 2.34
C ARG A 81 3.84 22.67 2.82
N VAL A 82 4.16 23.92 2.46
CA VAL A 82 3.28 25.08 2.76
C VAL A 82 1.94 24.94 2.03
N GLY A 83 1.93 24.52 0.76
CA GLY A 83 0.70 24.27 -0.02
C GLY A 83 -0.17 23.19 0.62
N LEU A 84 0.45 22.08 1.02
CA LEU A 84 -0.22 20.98 1.71
C LEU A 84 -0.76 21.44 3.09
N ALA A 85 0.05 22.13 3.90
CA ALA A 85 -0.39 22.64 5.20
C ALA A 85 -1.56 23.62 5.07
N ARG A 86 -1.56 24.48 4.05
CA ARG A 86 -2.68 25.39 3.76
C ARG A 86 -3.97 24.64 3.43
N ALA A 87 -3.88 23.56 2.69
CA ALA A 87 -5.02 22.72 2.36
C ALA A 87 -5.57 21.99 3.61
N ILE A 88 -4.69 21.45 4.44
CA ILE A 88 -5.03 20.70 5.66
C ILE A 88 -5.58 21.63 6.76
N ALA A 89 -5.08 22.87 6.88
CA ALA A 89 -5.49 23.81 7.92
C ALA A 89 -7.01 24.08 7.98
N ASN A 90 -7.69 23.92 6.84
CA ASN A 90 -9.13 24.03 6.74
C ASN A 90 -9.91 22.80 7.23
N ASP A 91 -9.20 21.73 7.62
CA ASP A 91 -9.76 20.42 8.00
C ASP A 91 -10.80 19.89 7.00
N PRO A 92 -10.47 19.80 5.70
CA PRO A 92 -11.41 19.37 4.67
C PRO A 92 -11.75 17.88 4.82
N GLU A 93 -12.93 17.46 4.33
CA GLU A 93 -13.29 16.05 4.21
C GLU A 93 -12.60 15.40 2.99
N VAL A 94 -12.41 16.18 1.92
CA VAL A 94 -11.80 15.73 0.66
C VAL A 94 -10.64 16.63 0.29
N LEU A 95 -9.46 16.04 0.08
CA LEU A 95 -8.27 16.71 -0.41
C LEU A 95 -8.04 16.34 -1.89
N LEU A 96 -8.09 17.34 -2.76
CA LEU A 96 -7.76 17.19 -4.17
C LEU A 96 -6.28 17.54 -4.36
N MET A 97 -5.53 16.69 -5.06
CA MET A 97 -4.13 16.91 -5.37
C MET A 97 -3.92 16.74 -6.87
N ASP A 98 -3.52 17.81 -7.55
CA ASP A 98 -3.32 17.82 -8.99
C ASP A 98 -1.82 17.89 -9.29
N GLU A 99 -1.25 16.77 -9.74
CA GLU A 99 0.19 16.59 -10.02
C GLU A 99 1.11 17.23 -8.96
N ALA A 100 0.73 17.07 -7.69
CA ALA A 100 1.32 17.81 -6.59
C ALA A 100 2.84 17.62 -6.44
N PHE A 101 3.40 16.50 -6.92
CA PHE A 101 4.83 16.19 -6.78
C PHE A 101 5.62 16.30 -8.08
N SER A 102 4.99 16.62 -9.21
CA SER A 102 5.64 16.61 -10.53
C SER A 102 6.79 17.64 -10.65
N ALA A 103 6.70 18.76 -9.94
CA ALA A 103 7.70 19.84 -9.96
C ALA A 103 8.88 19.61 -8.99
N LEU A 104 8.90 18.49 -8.24
CA LEU A 104 9.95 18.19 -7.27
C LEU A 104 11.04 17.30 -7.88
N ASP A 105 12.28 17.44 -7.39
CA ASP A 105 13.34 16.50 -7.70
C ASP A 105 13.02 15.09 -7.14
N PRO A 106 13.60 14.02 -7.72
CA PRO A 106 13.24 12.65 -7.38
C PRO A 106 13.36 12.31 -5.88
N LEU A 107 14.41 12.81 -5.21
CA LEU A 107 14.64 12.50 -3.81
C LEU A 107 13.60 13.16 -2.90
N ILE A 108 13.33 14.45 -3.14
CA ILE A 108 12.32 15.20 -2.37
C ILE A 108 10.92 14.66 -2.66
N ARG A 109 10.65 14.23 -3.90
CA ARG A 109 9.37 13.60 -4.29
C ARG A 109 9.08 12.36 -3.43
N VAL A 110 10.03 11.44 -3.32
CA VAL A 110 9.89 10.23 -2.49
C VAL A 110 9.63 10.59 -1.03
N GLN A 111 10.38 11.55 -0.48
CA GLN A 111 10.16 12.01 0.90
C GLN A 111 8.76 12.59 1.12
N MET A 112 8.28 13.39 0.16
CA MET A 112 6.94 14.00 0.24
C MET A 112 5.81 12.98 0.13
N GLN A 113 5.99 11.94 -0.69
CA GLN A 113 5.06 10.83 -0.78
C GLN A 113 4.97 10.07 0.55
N ASP A 114 6.10 9.75 1.18
CA ASP A 114 6.16 9.07 2.47
C ASP A 114 5.53 9.91 3.59
N GLU A 115 5.72 11.24 3.55
CA GLU A 115 5.07 12.16 4.48
C GLU A 115 3.56 12.24 4.27
N LEU A 116 3.10 12.20 3.01
CA LEU A 116 1.67 12.19 2.69
C LEU A 116 0.99 10.94 3.24
N LEU A 117 1.60 9.76 3.07
CA LEU A 117 1.09 8.50 3.63
C LEU A 117 0.98 8.58 5.16
N LYS A 118 2.01 9.04 5.85
CA LYS A 118 1.98 9.24 7.31
C LYS A 118 0.91 10.24 7.78
N LEU A 119 0.65 11.26 6.98
CA LEU A 119 -0.41 12.24 7.25
C LEU A 119 -1.79 11.63 7.04
N GLN A 120 -1.97 10.86 5.97
CA GLN A 120 -3.23 10.20 5.64
C GLN A 120 -3.63 9.21 6.73
N GLU A 121 -2.69 8.39 7.24
CA GLU A 121 -2.91 7.50 8.39
C GLU A 121 -3.44 8.23 9.63
N LYS A 122 -2.93 9.45 9.89
CA LYS A 122 -3.36 10.26 11.04
C LYS A 122 -4.70 10.97 10.83
N MET A 123 -4.91 11.46 9.62
CA MET A 123 -6.06 12.31 9.32
C MET A 123 -7.29 11.51 8.88
N GLN A 124 -7.10 10.33 8.29
CA GLN A 124 -8.16 9.46 7.75
C GLN A 124 -9.13 10.20 6.82
N LYS A 125 -8.62 11.11 5.99
CA LYS A 125 -9.38 11.90 5.02
C LYS A 125 -9.37 11.24 3.64
N THR A 126 -10.36 11.54 2.83
CA THR A 126 -10.37 11.11 1.42
C THR A 126 -9.41 11.98 0.62
N ILE A 127 -8.46 11.37 -0.05
CA ILE A 127 -7.53 12.05 -0.97
C ILE A 127 -7.83 11.60 -2.39
N ILE A 128 -8.06 12.55 -3.30
CA ILE A 128 -8.12 12.30 -4.74
C ILE A 128 -6.84 12.87 -5.34
N PHE A 129 -5.95 11.99 -5.77
CA PHE A 129 -4.64 12.32 -6.29
C PHE A 129 -4.59 12.10 -7.80
N ILE A 130 -4.26 13.14 -8.56
CA ILE A 130 -4.08 13.07 -10.01
C ILE A 130 -2.58 13.06 -10.31
N THR A 131 -2.14 12.07 -11.06
CA THR A 131 -0.76 11.95 -11.54
C THR A 131 -0.72 11.29 -12.92
N HIS A 132 0.33 11.55 -13.67
CA HIS A 132 0.68 10.82 -14.89
C HIS A 132 1.71 9.71 -14.62
N ASP A 133 2.22 9.61 -13.40
CA ASP A 133 3.19 8.63 -12.94
C ASP A 133 2.49 7.45 -12.28
N LEU A 134 2.59 6.27 -12.89
CA LEU A 134 1.93 5.07 -12.40
C LEU A 134 2.55 4.57 -11.09
N ASP A 135 3.86 4.73 -10.92
CA ASP A 135 4.54 4.32 -9.67
C ASP A 135 4.05 5.16 -8.48
N GLU A 136 3.78 6.47 -8.70
CA GLU A 136 3.12 7.30 -7.70
C GLU A 136 1.71 6.82 -7.38
N ALA A 137 0.90 6.51 -8.41
CA ALA A 137 -0.46 6.03 -8.22
C ALA A 137 -0.50 4.73 -7.42
N ILE A 138 0.41 3.82 -7.72
CA ILE A 138 0.57 2.52 -7.05
C ILE A 138 1.01 2.70 -5.58
N LYS A 139 1.97 3.60 -5.34
CA LYS A 139 2.51 3.83 -4.00
C LYS A 139 1.50 4.50 -3.06
N LEU A 140 0.70 5.42 -3.59
CA LEU A 140 -0.15 6.29 -2.79
C LEU A 140 -1.61 5.86 -2.74
N GLY A 141 -2.09 5.14 -3.75
CA GLY A 141 -3.52 4.90 -3.94
C GLY A 141 -3.99 3.55 -3.41
N ASP A 142 -5.02 3.55 -2.57
CA ASP A 142 -5.79 2.36 -2.24
C ASP A 142 -6.55 1.84 -3.48
N ARG A 143 -6.97 2.77 -4.36
CA ARG A 143 -7.62 2.48 -5.64
C ARG A 143 -7.12 3.42 -6.72
N ILE A 144 -6.93 2.87 -7.92
CA ILE A 144 -6.44 3.58 -9.10
C ILE A 144 -7.54 3.61 -10.16
N ALA A 145 -7.80 4.80 -10.73
CA ALA A 145 -8.64 4.98 -11.88
C ALA A 145 -7.76 5.36 -13.09
N ILE A 146 -7.63 4.47 -14.05
CA ILE A 146 -6.92 4.75 -15.31
C ILE A 146 -7.88 5.45 -16.27
N MET A 147 -7.47 6.60 -16.77
CA MET A 147 -8.24 7.41 -17.71
C MET A 147 -7.56 7.47 -19.08
N LYS A 148 -8.37 7.49 -20.13
CA LYS A 148 -7.94 7.70 -21.50
C LYS A 148 -9.00 8.49 -22.26
N ASP A 149 -8.58 9.51 -23.01
CA ASP A 149 -9.46 10.34 -23.86
C ASP A 149 -10.67 10.91 -23.11
N GLY A 150 -10.51 11.21 -21.79
CA GLY A 150 -11.57 11.76 -20.94
C GLY A 150 -12.51 10.71 -20.34
N GLU A 151 -12.31 9.44 -20.61
CA GLU A 151 -13.11 8.33 -20.09
C GLU A 151 -12.32 7.49 -19.07
N VAL A 152 -13.02 6.91 -18.09
CA VAL A 152 -12.43 5.95 -17.15
C VAL A 152 -12.39 4.59 -17.82
N VAL A 153 -11.18 4.05 -17.99
CA VAL A 153 -10.94 2.76 -18.68
C VAL A 153 -10.99 1.60 -17.70
N GLN A 154 -10.41 1.77 -16.52
CA GLN A 154 -10.40 0.77 -15.45
C GLN A 154 -10.30 1.44 -14.09
N VAL A 155 -10.95 0.85 -13.08
CA VAL A 155 -10.83 1.22 -11.66
C VAL A 155 -10.58 -0.06 -10.86
N GLY A 156 -9.51 -0.08 -10.07
CA GLY A 156 -9.16 -1.24 -9.26
C GLY A 156 -8.12 -0.90 -8.19
N THR A 157 -7.75 -1.89 -7.39
CA THR A 157 -6.56 -1.81 -6.55
C THR A 157 -5.29 -1.81 -7.41
N PRO A 158 -4.13 -1.38 -6.89
CA PRO A 158 -2.85 -1.50 -7.60
C PRO A 158 -2.62 -2.92 -8.15
N GLU A 159 -2.93 -3.93 -7.34
CA GLU A 159 -2.79 -5.33 -7.71
C GLU A 159 -3.72 -5.75 -8.86
N GLU A 160 -5.02 -5.41 -8.78
CA GLU A 160 -5.99 -5.70 -9.85
C GLU A 160 -5.58 -5.05 -11.18
N ILE A 161 -5.09 -3.80 -11.14
CA ILE A 161 -4.62 -3.09 -12.33
C ILE A 161 -3.43 -3.80 -13.00
N LEU A 162 -2.54 -4.39 -12.20
CA LEU A 162 -1.33 -5.06 -12.70
C LEU A 162 -1.55 -6.52 -13.13
N THR A 163 -2.46 -7.23 -12.45
CA THR A 163 -2.68 -8.67 -12.68
C THR A 163 -3.80 -8.95 -13.66
N ASP A 164 -4.83 -8.09 -13.70
CA ASP A 164 -6.01 -8.24 -14.56
C ASP A 164 -6.32 -6.95 -15.35
N PRO A 165 -5.45 -6.56 -16.29
CA PRO A 165 -5.66 -5.36 -17.10
C PRO A 165 -6.87 -5.50 -18.01
N ALA A 166 -7.82 -4.55 -17.92
CA ALA A 166 -9.09 -4.57 -18.65
C ALA A 166 -8.94 -4.58 -20.18
N ASN A 167 -7.84 -4.07 -20.70
CA ASN A 167 -7.55 -4.06 -22.14
C ASN A 167 -6.07 -3.87 -22.44
N HIS A 168 -5.71 -3.94 -23.73
CA HIS A 168 -4.32 -3.78 -24.20
C HIS A 168 -3.70 -2.40 -23.82
N TYR A 169 -4.50 -1.34 -23.73
CA TYR A 169 -3.99 -0.03 -23.31
C TYR A 169 -3.48 -0.08 -21.87
N VAL A 170 -4.29 -0.60 -20.96
CA VAL A 170 -3.90 -0.77 -19.54
C VAL A 170 -2.69 -1.70 -19.42
N SER A 171 -2.70 -2.84 -20.13
CA SER A 171 -1.57 -3.77 -20.15
C SER A 171 -0.25 -3.11 -20.56
N ARG A 172 -0.27 -2.28 -21.63
CA ARG A 172 0.92 -1.52 -22.07
C ARG A 172 1.31 -0.42 -21.08
N PHE A 173 0.33 0.25 -20.48
CA PHE A 173 0.57 1.31 -19.50
C PHE A 173 1.28 0.78 -18.24
N THR A 174 0.98 -0.49 -17.88
CA THR A 174 1.57 -1.17 -16.71
C THR A 174 2.81 -2.01 -17.02
N GLU A 175 3.27 -2.05 -18.27
CA GLU A 175 4.33 -2.97 -18.73
C GLU A 175 5.67 -2.75 -18.02
N ASN A 176 6.01 -1.49 -17.70
CA ASN A 176 7.29 -1.12 -17.11
C ASN A 176 7.29 -1.08 -15.58
N VAL A 177 6.15 -1.39 -14.94
CA VAL A 177 6.07 -1.38 -13.49
C VAL A 177 6.74 -2.63 -12.91
N ASP A 178 7.53 -2.44 -11.87
CA ASP A 178 8.11 -3.55 -11.11
C ASP A 178 7.01 -4.26 -10.29
N ARG A 179 6.43 -5.28 -10.92
CA ARG A 179 5.37 -6.10 -10.32
C ARG A 179 5.81 -6.82 -9.05
N GLY A 180 7.11 -7.06 -8.91
CA GLY A 180 7.68 -7.76 -7.76
C GLY A 180 7.41 -7.07 -6.42
N ARG A 181 7.27 -5.74 -6.43
CA ARG A 181 7.01 -4.91 -5.24
C ARG A 181 5.55 -4.85 -4.81
N ILE A 182 4.64 -5.32 -5.65
CA ILE A 182 3.21 -5.12 -5.47
C ILE A 182 2.47 -6.44 -5.36
N VAL A 183 2.84 -7.39 -6.21
CA VAL A 183 2.26 -8.74 -6.19
C VAL A 183 2.67 -9.45 -4.91
N THR A 184 1.68 -9.88 -4.14
CA THR A 184 1.88 -10.54 -2.86
C THR A 184 1.81 -12.07 -2.98
N ALA A 185 2.26 -12.77 -1.94
CA ALA A 185 2.17 -14.22 -1.88
C ALA A 185 0.72 -14.71 -2.03
N SER A 186 -0.25 -14.01 -1.42
CA SER A 186 -1.68 -14.36 -1.50
C SER A 186 -2.23 -14.36 -2.92
N SER A 187 -1.71 -13.49 -3.81
CA SER A 187 -2.20 -13.38 -5.19
C SER A 187 -1.73 -14.50 -6.10
N ILE A 188 -0.56 -15.09 -5.80
CA ILE A 188 0.09 -16.09 -6.67
C ILE A 188 0.12 -17.49 -6.07
N MET A 189 -0.21 -17.64 -4.78
CA MET A 189 -0.15 -18.92 -4.08
C MET A 189 -1.20 -19.91 -4.58
N ILE A 190 -0.90 -21.20 -4.44
CA ILE A 190 -1.89 -22.27 -4.58
C ILE A 190 -2.69 -22.35 -3.27
N THR A 191 -3.94 -21.91 -3.28
CA THR A 191 -4.79 -21.77 -2.09
C THR A 191 -5.22 -23.08 -1.42
N GLN A 192 -5.16 -24.20 -2.13
CA GLN A 192 -5.52 -25.52 -1.61
C GLN A 192 -4.37 -26.54 -1.82
N PRO A 193 -3.25 -26.35 -1.16
CA PRO A 193 -2.12 -27.26 -1.30
C PRO A 193 -2.43 -28.63 -0.69
N VAL A 194 -1.79 -29.66 -1.25
CA VAL A 194 -1.81 -31.00 -0.65
C VAL A 194 -0.95 -30.98 0.61
N VAL A 195 -1.52 -31.39 1.73
CA VAL A 195 -0.86 -31.36 3.04
C VAL A 195 -0.83 -32.75 3.70
N ALA A 196 0.17 -32.99 4.52
CA ALA A 196 0.18 -34.08 5.49
C ALA A 196 -0.41 -33.59 6.81
N ARG A 197 -1.42 -34.28 7.35
CA ARG A 197 -2.02 -33.96 8.65
C ARG A 197 -1.37 -34.78 9.75
N ILE A 198 -0.66 -34.13 10.66
CA ILE A 198 -0.06 -34.80 11.80
C ILE A 198 -1.13 -35.55 12.62
N ARG A 199 -0.84 -36.68 13.17
CA ARG A 199 -1.75 -37.58 13.93
C ARG A 199 -2.93 -38.15 13.13
N LYS A 200 -3.18 -37.75 11.88
CA LYS A 200 -4.25 -38.30 11.03
C LYS A 200 -3.71 -39.09 9.86
N ASP A 201 -2.64 -38.63 9.21
CA ASP A 201 -2.03 -39.28 8.08
C ASP A 201 -0.83 -40.13 8.55
N GLY A 202 -0.80 -41.41 8.15
CA GLY A 202 0.37 -42.26 8.31
C GLY A 202 1.27 -42.20 7.07
N PRO A 203 2.48 -42.86 7.11
CA PRO A 203 3.42 -42.85 6.00
C PRO A 203 2.83 -43.31 4.66
N GLU A 204 1.97 -44.33 4.65
CA GLU A 204 1.33 -44.82 3.43
C GLU A 204 0.41 -43.78 2.80
N THR A 205 -0.37 -43.04 3.60
CA THR A 205 -1.25 -41.98 3.11
C THR A 205 -0.46 -40.83 2.51
N VAL A 206 0.65 -40.45 3.20
CA VAL A 206 1.53 -39.36 2.73
C VAL A 206 2.23 -39.77 1.43
N LEU A 207 2.75 -41.00 1.34
CA LEU A 207 3.39 -41.51 0.12
C LEU A 207 2.41 -41.55 -1.06
N ARG A 208 1.16 -41.95 -0.82
CA ARG A 208 0.11 -41.92 -1.85
C ARG A 208 -0.15 -40.50 -2.34
N LYS A 209 -0.33 -39.55 -1.45
CA LYS A 209 -0.51 -38.13 -1.79
C LYS A 209 0.66 -37.58 -2.60
N MET A 210 1.90 -37.88 -2.18
CA MET A 210 3.11 -37.47 -2.90
C MET A 210 3.15 -38.07 -4.31
N LYS A 211 2.84 -39.36 -4.45
CA LYS A 211 2.80 -40.04 -5.76
C LYS A 211 1.74 -39.50 -6.69
N GLU A 212 0.52 -39.33 -6.19
CA GLU A 212 -0.63 -38.82 -6.98
C GLU A 212 -0.39 -37.43 -7.56
N LYS A 213 0.35 -36.61 -6.84
CA LYS A 213 0.63 -35.21 -7.23
C LYS A 213 2.08 -34.97 -7.68
N ASN A 214 2.89 -36.03 -7.77
CA ASN A 214 4.32 -35.98 -8.14
C ASN A 214 5.12 -35.00 -7.27
N LEU A 215 4.91 -35.07 -5.93
CA LEU A 215 5.53 -34.19 -4.95
C LEU A 215 6.60 -34.94 -4.16
N TYR A 216 7.72 -34.27 -3.88
CA TYR A 216 8.82 -34.79 -3.10
C TYR A 216 8.87 -34.26 -1.67
N VAL A 217 8.13 -33.20 -1.40
CA VAL A 217 7.98 -32.54 -0.11
C VAL A 217 6.49 -32.24 0.09
N LEU A 218 5.99 -32.40 1.30
CA LEU A 218 4.64 -31.96 1.68
C LEU A 218 4.71 -31.13 2.96
N PRO A 219 3.99 -29.99 3.01
CA PRO A 219 3.78 -29.24 4.23
C PRO A 219 2.96 -30.09 5.21
N VAL A 220 3.31 -29.98 6.49
CA VAL A 220 2.65 -30.66 7.60
C VAL A 220 1.84 -29.67 8.40
N VAL A 221 0.57 -30.02 8.63
CA VAL A 221 -0.33 -29.19 9.43
C VAL A 221 -0.98 -30.03 10.54
N ASP A 222 -1.43 -29.34 11.57
CA ASP A 222 -2.29 -29.94 12.61
C ASP A 222 -3.78 -29.93 12.24
N GLY A 223 -4.66 -30.24 13.22
CA GLY A 223 -6.12 -30.21 13.06
C GLY A 223 -6.70 -28.82 12.79
N ASN A 224 -6.02 -27.77 13.20
CA ASN A 224 -6.40 -26.37 13.07
C ASN A 224 -5.70 -25.67 11.88
N ARG A 225 -5.05 -26.45 10.98
CA ARG A 225 -4.22 -25.96 9.87
C ARG A 225 -2.95 -25.20 10.30
N GLN A 226 -2.53 -25.26 11.56
CA GLN A 226 -1.26 -24.71 12.01
C GLN A 226 -0.11 -25.36 11.22
N PHE A 227 0.77 -24.53 10.64
CA PHE A 227 1.93 -25.00 9.91
C PHE A 227 2.99 -25.52 10.90
N LEU A 228 3.39 -26.77 10.77
CA LEU A 228 4.34 -27.43 11.67
C LEU A 228 5.71 -27.67 11.02
N GLY A 229 5.83 -27.47 9.73
CA GLY A 229 7.02 -27.74 8.95
C GLY A 229 6.73 -28.63 7.74
N GLU A 230 7.73 -29.37 7.26
CA GLU A 230 7.64 -30.19 6.06
C GLU A 230 8.14 -31.63 6.29
N VAL A 231 7.64 -32.57 5.47
CA VAL A 231 8.17 -33.92 5.38
C VAL A 231 8.67 -34.20 3.97
N ARG A 232 9.80 -34.90 3.85
CA ARG A 232 10.41 -35.27 2.57
C ARG A 232 10.12 -36.73 2.22
N LEU A 233 9.96 -37.01 0.93
CA LEU A 233 9.70 -38.35 0.42
C LEU A 233 10.70 -39.41 0.97
N LYS A 234 12.00 -39.10 0.99
CA LYS A 234 13.05 -40.01 1.49
C LYS A 234 12.84 -40.39 2.96
N ASP A 235 12.42 -39.39 3.79
CA ASP A 235 12.28 -39.58 5.23
C ASP A 235 10.99 -40.38 5.53
N VAL A 236 9.91 -40.12 4.76
CA VAL A 236 8.65 -40.88 4.83
C VAL A 236 8.89 -42.36 4.41
N LEU A 237 9.69 -42.59 3.35
CA LEU A 237 10.07 -43.95 2.93
C LEU A 237 10.89 -44.69 4.01
N ALA A 238 11.82 -43.98 4.64
CA ALA A 238 12.63 -44.58 5.74
C ALA A 238 11.73 -44.89 6.95
N LEU A 239 10.80 -44.01 7.31
CA LEU A 239 9.85 -44.20 8.39
C LEU A 239 8.99 -45.45 8.16
N ARG A 240 8.45 -45.57 6.94
CA ARG A 240 7.68 -46.75 6.53
C ARG A 240 8.48 -48.04 6.65
N LYS A 241 9.73 -48.06 6.12
CA LYS A 241 10.62 -49.24 6.22
C LYS A 241 10.92 -49.64 7.66
N ALA A 242 10.98 -48.65 8.58
CA ALA A 242 11.19 -48.88 10.00
C ALA A 242 9.92 -49.34 10.75
N GLY A 243 8.79 -49.51 10.06
CA GLY A 243 7.51 -49.91 10.67
C GLY A 243 6.91 -48.87 11.61
N LYS A 244 7.38 -47.64 11.55
CA LYS A 244 6.87 -46.52 12.38
C LYS A 244 5.72 -45.78 11.66
N HIS A 245 4.77 -45.31 12.45
CA HIS A 245 3.58 -44.66 11.90
C HIS A 245 3.46 -43.15 12.20
N ASP A 246 4.23 -42.65 13.19
CA ASP A 246 4.18 -41.27 13.63
C ASP A 246 5.11 -40.38 12.79
N LEU A 247 4.53 -39.44 12.07
CA LEU A 247 5.24 -38.46 11.24
C LEU A 247 6.04 -37.45 12.07
N SER A 248 5.70 -37.25 13.34
CA SER A 248 6.28 -36.19 14.19
C SER A 248 7.80 -36.25 14.28
N SER A 249 8.37 -37.47 14.16
CA SER A 249 9.81 -37.68 14.24
C SER A 249 10.60 -37.29 13.00
N ILE A 250 9.91 -37.04 11.87
CA ILE A 250 10.53 -36.70 10.59
C ILE A 250 10.13 -35.31 10.07
N VAL A 251 9.31 -34.55 10.83
CA VAL A 251 8.91 -33.17 10.47
C VAL A 251 10.11 -32.24 10.63
N MET A 252 10.50 -31.61 9.55
CA MET A 252 11.46 -30.51 9.53
C MET A 252 10.76 -29.25 9.96
N LYS A 253 11.12 -28.71 11.11
CA LYS A 253 10.48 -27.50 11.69
C LYS A 253 11.09 -26.19 11.20
N GLU A 254 12.38 -26.21 10.85
CA GLU A 254 13.10 -25.05 10.34
C GLU A 254 12.94 -24.98 8.82
N VAL A 255 11.79 -24.50 8.39
CA VAL A 255 11.46 -24.28 6.98
C VAL A 255 11.11 -22.82 6.80
N PRO A 256 11.71 -22.12 5.83
CA PRO A 256 11.31 -20.77 5.48
C PRO A 256 9.82 -20.72 5.13
N SER A 257 9.11 -19.75 5.67
CA SER A 257 7.72 -19.46 5.32
C SER A 257 7.50 -17.95 5.27
N VAL A 258 6.50 -17.51 4.53
CA VAL A 258 6.18 -16.09 4.38
C VAL A 258 4.72 -15.82 4.74
N LEU A 259 4.43 -14.57 5.04
CA LEU A 259 3.06 -14.11 5.26
C LEU A 259 2.32 -13.90 3.94
N GLU A 260 0.99 -13.93 3.97
CA GLU A 260 0.13 -13.71 2.81
C GLU A 260 0.40 -12.38 2.10
N ASN A 261 0.79 -11.33 2.85
CA ASN A 261 1.09 -9.99 2.35
C ASN A 261 2.56 -9.77 1.97
N THR A 262 3.42 -10.79 2.03
CA THR A 262 4.82 -10.69 1.61
C THR A 262 4.89 -10.49 0.11
N THR A 263 5.67 -9.50 -0.35
CA THR A 263 5.83 -9.22 -1.77
C THR A 263 6.70 -10.26 -2.49
N VAL A 264 6.55 -10.37 -3.80
CA VAL A 264 7.41 -11.27 -4.61
C VAL A 264 8.88 -10.87 -4.48
N GLU A 265 9.19 -9.56 -4.46
CA GLU A 265 10.55 -9.05 -4.29
C GLU A 265 11.16 -9.55 -2.98
N ASP A 266 10.41 -9.51 -1.87
CA ASP A 266 10.87 -9.99 -0.55
C ASP A 266 10.99 -11.52 -0.47
N MET A 267 10.29 -12.25 -1.33
CA MET A 267 10.40 -13.72 -1.42
C MET A 267 11.62 -14.18 -2.21
N LEU A 268 12.09 -13.38 -3.19
CA LEU A 268 13.21 -13.78 -4.07
C LEU A 268 14.48 -14.22 -3.32
N PRO A 269 14.93 -13.56 -2.25
CA PRO A 269 16.11 -13.98 -1.50
C PRO A 269 15.97 -15.35 -0.82
N LEU A 270 14.73 -15.79 -0.56
CA LEU A 270 14.45 -17.09 0.09
C LEU A 270 14.43 -18.26 -0.88
N LEU A 271 14.24 -18.00 -2.20
CA LEU A 271 14.10 -19.05 -3.21
C LEU A 271 15.29 -20.05 -3.27
N PRO A 272 16.57 -19.63 -3.10
CA PRO A 272 17.69 -20.57 -3.11
C PRO A 272 17.63 -21.63 -2.01
N GLU A 273 16.94 -21.35 -0.90
CA GLU A 273 16.80 -22.27 0.25
C GLU A 273 15.60 -23.22 0.09
N ILE A 274 14.72 -22.93 -0.87
CA ILE A 274 13.46 -23.65 -1.08
C ILE A 274 13.66 -24.78 -2.06
N ARG A 275 13.13 -25.96 -1.72
CA ARG A 275 13.32 -27.17 -2.53
C ARG A 275 12.18 -27.45 -3.51
N GLN A 276 10.96 -27.00 -3.21
CA GLN A 276 9.80 -27.28 -4.06
C GLN A 276 8.79 -26.12 -4.09
N ALA A 277 8.34 -25.63 -2.95
CA ALA A 277 7.43 -24.50 -2.85
C ALA A 277 7.64 -23.79 -1.51
N LEU A 278 7.31 -22.51 -1.45
CA LEU A 278 7.41 -21.68 -0.26
C LEU A 278 6.07 -21.70 0.49
N PRO A 279 6.02 -22.18 1.74
CA PRO A 279 4.80 -22.13 2.53
C PRO A 279 4.38 -20.69 2.81
N VAL A 280 3.12 -20.39 2.51
CA VAL A 280 2.47 -19.12 2.82
C VAL A 280 1.56 -19.31 4.02
N VAL A 281 1.75 -18.51 5.05
CA VAL A 281 0.98 -18.58 6.30
C VAL A 281 0.29 -17.26 6.61
N ASN A 282 -0.82 -17.30 7.34
CA ASN A 282 -1.46 -16.12 7.88
C ASN A 282 -0.79 -15.68 9.20
N GLU A 283 -1.24 -14.56 9.79
CA GLU A 283 -0.72 -14.05 11.07
C GLU A 283 -0.87 -15.03 12.25
N ALA A 284 -1.83 -15.94 12.17
CA ALA A 284 -2.02 -17.02 13.15
C ALA A 284 -1.15 -18.25 12.87
N ASN A 285 -0.17 -18.18 11.96
CA ASN A 285 0.68 -19.28 11.51
C ASN A 285 -0.10 -20.47 10.94
N GLN A 286 -1.28 -20.24 10.36
CA GLN A 286 -2.03 -21.29 9.65
C GLN A 286 -1.62 -21.29 8.18
N LEU A 287 -1.46 -22.48 7.60
CA LEU A 287 -1.10 -22.60 6.19
C LEU A 287 -2.23 -22.11 5.29
N ALA A 288 -2.00 -21.01 4.59
CA ALA A 288 -2.89 -20.41 3.62
C ALA A 288 -2.69 -21.02 2.22
N GLY A 289 -1.40 -21.20 1.82
CA GLY A 289 -1.05 -21.68 0.49
C GLY A 289 0.40 -22.14 0.36
N LEU A 290 0.82 -22.36 -0.89
CA LEU A 290 2.21 -22.65 -1.30
C LEU A 290 2.61 -21.77 -2.47
#